data_605e497c0c04d5723563846d150b869d
#
_entry.id   605e497c0c04d5723563846d150b869d
#
_cell.length_a   1.000
_cell.length_b   1.000
_cell.length_c   1.000
_cell.angle_alpha   90.00
_cell.angle_beta   90.00
_cell.angle_gamma   90.00
#
_symmetry.space_group_name_H-M   'P 1'
#
loop_
_entity.id
_entity.type
_entity.pdbx_description
1 polymer ?
#
loop_
_entity_poly.entity_id
_entity_poly.type
_entity_poly.pdbx_seq_one_letter_code
_entity_poly.pdbx_strand_id
1 'polypeptide(L)'
;MSTLHHRVHRVLGAVLGTALLVACLALAGCGGGGGGGTASASPATPAPSGPSGSGGGGSNSGETSGPAYIEPDPIAMSSFNESAAVKGQGGSIDVSSASKGYVGASAVSSSRLKFQVVCGERSYNYDLPGDGTPIICPLNMGNGSYTFRIMQNTSGSSYVEVASTTADVTLESEFAPYLVPNVFCNYTPSSTAVTQARALAADAQNEGDVVKAVYDWMTSTVTYDKGKAAQLADATGYVPSPDATLAAKTGICFDYASLAAAMFRSLGIPCQIVTGYVSPDNIYHAWNMIYIDGKWVSAHLTVNPDTWTRVDLTFAAAGAGSTIGDGTTYTDRYVY
;
A
#
# COMPACT_ATOMS: atom_id res chain seq x y z
N MET A 1 0.45 -26.71 64.62
CA MET A 1 0.68 -28.12 64.35
C MET A 1 0.68 -28.28 62.85
N SER A 2 1.69 -28.43 62.34
CA SER A 2 2.74 -29.31 61.77
C SER A 2 2.86 -29.02 60.29
N THR A 3 3.84 -28.29 59.85
CA THR A 3 5.15 -28.59 59.20
C THR A 3 5.21 -29.84 58.34
N LEU A 4 5.63 -29.64 57.06
CA LEU A 4 6.76 -30.30 56.40
C LEU A 4 6.84 -29.85 54.94
N HIS A 5 7.83 -29.16 54.61
CA HIS A 5 9.06 -29.20 53.80
C HIS A 5 9.23 -30.44 52.92
N HIS A 6 9.57 -30.25 51.59
CA HIS A 6 10.71 -30.83 50.89
C HIS A 6 10.83 -30.25 49.45
N ARG A 7 11.90 -29.49 49.20
CA ARG A 7 13.22 -29.78 48.55
C ARG A 7 13.15 -30.02 47.02
N VAL A 8 13.55 -29.03 46.31
CA VAL A 8 14.73 -28.79 45.42
C VAL A 8 15.36 -30.02 44.77
N HIS A 9 15.40 -30.01 43.42
CA HIS A 9 16.58 -30.48 42.67
C HIS A 9 16.77 -29.62 41.39
N ARG A 10 17.91 -28.92 41.39
CA ARG A 10 18.53 -28.35 40.18
C ARG A 10 19.23 -29.49 39.42
N VAL A 11 19.12 -29.48 38.10
CA VAL A 11 20.12 -30.14 37.23
C VAL A 11 20.58 -29.10 36.20
N LEU A 12 21.85 -28.75 36.35
CA LEU A 12 22.67 -28.00 35.38
C LEU A 12 23.06 -28.98 34.27
N GLY A 13 22.88 -28.60 33.02
CA GLY A 13 23.43 -29.27 31.86
C GLY A 13 23.93 -28.23 30.85
N ALA A 14 25.22 -27.90 30.94
CA ALA A 14 25.91 -27.09 29.93
C ALA A 14 26.28 -28.03 28.76
N VAL A 15 25.97 -27.60 27.54
CA VAL A 15 26.62 -28.13 26.33
C VAL A 15 27.05 -26.93 25.50
N LEU A 16 28.36 -26.75 25.38
CA LEU A 16 29.02 -25.94 24.39
C LEU A 16 28.79 -26.51 22.99
N GLY A 17 28.43 -25.72 22.03
CA GLY A 17 28.38 -26.10 20.61
C GLY A 17 28.56 -24.90 19.71
N THR A 18 29.79 -24.65 19.32
CA THR A 18 30.37 -24.00 18.13
C THR A 18 29.48 -23.04 17.31
N ALA A 19 29.87 -21.77 17.35
CA ALA A 19 29.47 -20.73 16.44
C ALA A 19 29.89 -21.05 14.98
N LEU A 20 28.92 -21.15 14.08
CA LEU A 20 29.15 -20.98 12.66
C LEU A 20 28.46 -19.66 12.27
N LEU A 21 29.27 -18.62 12.03
CA LEU A 21 28.82 -17.34 11.48
C LEU A 21 28.45 -17.59 10.00
N VAL A 22 27.20 -17.81 9.72
CA VAL A 22 26.65 -17.61 8.38
C VAL A 22 25.97 -16.24 8.41
N ALA A 23 26.58 -15.27 7.75
CA ALA A 23 25.99 -13.96 7.52
C ALA A 23 24.87 -14.13 6.48
N CYS A 24 23.69 -14.56 6.91
CA CYS A 24 22.47 -14.41 6.15
C CYS A 24 22.00 -12.98 6.30
N LEU A 25 22.02 -12.20 5.22
CA LEU A 25 21.22 -10.99 5.10
C LEU A 25 19.75 -11.42 5.18
N ALA A 26 19.22 -11.53 6.40
CA ALA A 26 17.79 -11.63 6.60
C ALA A 26 17.20 -10.24 6.39
N LEU A 27 16.65 -10.00 5.20
CA LEU A 27 15.66 -8.97 5.01
C LEU A 27 14.47 -9.36 5.89
N ALA A 28 14.35 -8.72 7.05
CA ALA A 28 13.20 -8.88 7.92
C ALA A 28 11.95 -8.42 7.15
N GLY A 29 11.09 -9.37 6.83
CA GLY A 29 9.85 -9.13 6.12
C GLY A 29 8.93 -8.24 6.95
N CYS A 30 8.19 -7.36 6.29
CA CYS A 30 7.09 -6.62 6.89
C CYS A 30 5.99 -7.61 7.26
N GLY A 31 6.01 -8.09 8.50
CA GLY A 31 4.95 -8.95 9.04
C GLY A 31 3.68 -8.15 9.31
N GLY A 32 2.80 -8.02 8.32
CA GLY A 32 1.43 -7.62 8.53
C GLY A 32 0.59 -8.82 8.97
N GLY A 33 0.49 -9.07 10.27
CA GLY A 33 -0.37 -10.10 10.84
C GLY A 33 -1.85 -9.77 10.60
N GLY A 34 -2.45 -10.31 9.55
CA GLY A 34 -3.89 -10.31 9.38
C GLY A 34 -4.53 -11.30 10.32
N GLY A 35 -5.28 -10.83 11.31
CA GLY A 35 -6.13 -11.68 12.14
C GLY A 35 -7.12 -12.47 11.27
N GLY A 36 -7.18 -13.79 11.52
CA GLY A 36 -7.92 -14.74 10.73
C GLY A 36 -9.40 -14.44 10.60
N GLY A 37 -9.81 -14.18 9.40
CA GLY A 37 -11.11 -14.49 8.87
C GLY A 37 -10.81 -15.31 7.63
N THR A 38 -11.31 -16.54 7.59
CA THR A 38 -11.26 -17.40 6.43
C THR A 38 -12.15 -16.83 5.34
N ALA A 39 -11.69 -15.77 4.70
CA ALA A 39 -12.12 -15.43 3.37
C ALA A 39 -11.11 -16.09 2.44
N SER A 40 -11.51 -17.17 1.81
CA SER A 40 -10.83 -17.75 0.66
C SER A 40 -10.90 -16.69 -0.42
N ALA A 41 -9.88 -15.85 -0.49
CA ALA A 41 -9.71 -14.98 -1.62
C ALA A 41 -9.29 -15.88 -2.77
N SER A 42 -10.21 -16.12 -3.71
CA SER A 42 -9.81 -16.54 -5.05
C SER A 42 -8.75 -15.55 -5.52
N PRO A 43 -7.66 -16.03 -6.15
CA PRO A 43 -6.60 -15.17 -6.60
C PRO A 43 -7.21 -14.09 -7.49
N ALA A 44 -6.84 -12.85 -7.23
CA ALA A 44 -7.10 -11.77 -8.16
C ALA A 44 -6.68 -12.24 -9.55
N THR A 45 -7.51 -12.02 -10.54
CA THR A 45 -7.14 -12.28 -11.94
C THR A 45 -5.78 -11.64 -12.14
N PRO A 46 -4.74 -12.36 -12.55
CA PRO A 46 -3.43 -11.77 -12.74
C PRO A 46 -3.60 -10.61 -13.71
N ALA A 47 -3.02 -9.48 -13.35
CA ALA A 47 -2.85 -8.40 -14.31
C ALA A 47 -2.19 -9.01 -15.57
N PRO A 48 -2.59 -8.61 -16.79
CA PRO A 48 -2.08 -9.21 -18.00
C PRO A 48 -0.56 -9.17 -17.98
N SER A 49 0.05 -10.35 -18.13
CA SER A 49 1.51 -10.51 -18.18
C SER A 49 2.00 -9.76 -19.41
N GLY A 50 2.67 -8.64 -19.20
CA GLY A 50 3.36 -7.94 -20.27
C GLY A 50 4.42 -8.86 -20.91
N PRO A 51 4.71 -8.70 -22.22
CA PRO A 51 5.65 -9.55 -22.92
C PRO A 51 7.03 -9.48 -22.26
N SER A 52 7.62 -10.65 -22.01
CA SER A 52 8.98 -10.80 -21.52
C SER A 52 9.96 -10.15 -22.51
N GLY A 53 10.46 -8.98 -22.17
CA GLY A 53 11.52 -8.32 -22.91
C GLY A 53 12.86 -8.99 -22.61
N SER A 54 13.45 -9.61 -23.60
CA SER A 54 14.80 -10.20 -23.58
C SER A 54 15.83 -9.09 -23.30
N GLY A 55 16.62 -9.25 -22.25
CA GLY A 55 17.67 -8.32 -21.86
C GLY A 55 18.81 -8.23 -22.87
N GLY A 56 18.98 -7.06 -23.46
CA GLY A 56 20.18 -6.65 -24.17
C GLY A 56 20.95 -5.64 -23.31
N GLY A 57 22.15 -5.99 -22.84
CA GLY A 57 23.01 -5.09 -22.09
C GLY A 57 23.46 -3.90 -22.94
N GLY A 58 23.08 -2.70 -22.53
CA GLY A 58 23.55 -1.43 -23.01
C GLY A 58 23.45 -0.41 -21.87
N SER A 59 24.52 0.33 -21.66
CA SER A 59 24.55 1.48 -20.72
C SER A 59 23.62 2.56 -21.24
N ASN A 60 22.35 2.51 -20.88
CA ASN A 60 21.40 3.55 -21.21
C ASN A 60 21.27 4.50 -20.02
N SER A 61 21.74 5.71 -20.21
CA SER A 61 21.39 6.89 -19.43
C SER A 61 19.88 7.14 -19.58
N GLY A 62 19.06 6.45 -18.79
CA GLY A 62 17.63 6.62 -18.59
C GLY A 62 16.89 7.50 -19.61
N GLU A 63 16.75 7.06 -20.86
CA GLU A 63 16.00 7.78 -21.88
C GLU A 63 14.50 7.75 -21.55
N THR A 64 13.88 8.92 -21.56
CA THR A 64 12.44 9.11 -21.37
C THR A 64 11.81 9.54 -22.69
N SER A 65 10.55 9.25 -22.89
CA SER A 65 9.78 9.70 -24.03
C SER A 65 8.28 9.66 -23.74
N GLY A 66 7.49 10.36 -24.50
CA GLY A 66 6.03 10.37 -24.40
C GLY A 66 5.44 11.71 -24.81
N PRO A 67 4.12 11.86 -24.72
CA PRO A 67 3.44 13.13 -24.85
C PRO A 67 3.92 14.16 -23.80
N ALA A 68 3.67 15.43 -24.08
CA ALA A 68 4.03 16.51 -23.18
C ALA A 68 3.31 16.33 -21.83
N TYR A 69 4.07 16.31 -20.73
CA TYR A 69 3.51 16.27 -19.40
C TYR A 69 2.76 17.56 -19.07
N ILE A 70 1.57 17.40 -18.49
CA ILE A 70 0.74 18.51 -18.01
C ILE A 70 0.44 18.23 -16.53
N GLU A 71 0.98 19.07 -15.66
CA GLU A 71 0.70 19.00 -14.24
C GLU A 71 -0.79 19.23 -13.96
N PRO A 72 -1.48 18.39 -13.17
CA PRO A 72 -2.88 18.59 -12.86
C PRO A 72 -3.10 19.80 -11.95
N ASP A 73 -4.02 20.69 -12.35
CA ASP A 73 -4.46 21.83 -11.55
C ASP A 73 -5.98 22.03 -11.73
N PRO A 74 -6.79 21.79 -10.69
CA PRO A 74 -6.43 21.27 -9.37
C PRO A 74 -6.08 19.77 -9.39
N ILE A 75 -5.29 19.33 -8.41
CA ILE A 75 -5.05 17.88 -8.19
C ILE A 75 -6.35 17.19 -7.75
N ALA A 76 -6.51 15.92 -8.17
CA ALA A 76 -7.67 15.14 -7.80
C ALA A 76 -7.65 14.81 -6.29
N MET A 77 -8.78 15.03 -5.63
CA MET A 77 -8.91 14.86 -4.18
C MET A 77 -10.11 14.01 -3.82
N SER A 78 -9.97 13.27 -2.73
CA SER A 78 -11.08 12.58 -2.07
C SER A 78 -11.55 13.34 -0.84
N SER A 79 -12.81 13.17 -0.47
CA SER A 79 -13.38 13.78 0.74
C SER A 79 -14.55 12.94 1.27
N PHE A 80 -14.81 13.02 2.57
CA PHE A 80 -15.99 12.46 3.20
C PHE A 80 -17.10 13.52 3.23
N ASN A 81 -18.26 13.19 2.65
CA ASN A 81 -19.42 14.06 2.63
C ASN A 81 -20.43 13.61 3.70
N GLU A 82 -20.33 14.18 4.90
CA GLU A 82 -21.21 13.86 6.03
C GLU A 82 -22.70 14.08 5.71
N SER A 83 -23.02 15.07 4.87
CA SER A 83 -24.42 15.37 4.53
C SER A 83 -25.05 14.37 3.56
N ALA A 84 -24.24 13.70 2.74
CA ALA A 84 -24.68 12.66 1.81
C ALA A 84 -24.55 11.25 2.40
N ALA A 85 -23.85 11.10 3.53
CA ALA A 85 -23.59 9.80 4.12
C ALA A 85 -24.86 9.13 4.65
N VAL A 86 -24.99 7.84 4.37
CA VAL A 86 -26.03 6.98 4.93
C VAL A 86 -25.72 6.70 6.40
N LYS A 87 -26.62 7.12 7.29
CA LYS A 87 -26.45 6.98 8.74
C LYS A 87 -27.03 5.67 9.23
N GLY A 88 -26.22 4.91 9.98
CA GLY A 88 -26.64 3.74 10.75
C GLY A 88 -26.56 3.97 12.25
N GLN A 89 -26.86 2.95 13.05
CA GLN A 89 -26.79 3.06 14.52
C GLN A 89 -25.35 3.25 15.02
N GLY A 90 -24.34 2.78 14.30
CA GLY A 90 -22.95 2.77 14.73
C GLY A 90 -22.01 3.60 13.87
N GLY A 91 -22.51 4.38 12.91
CA GLY A 91 -21.67 5.22 12.06
C GLY A 91 -22.31 5.67 10.77
N SER A 92 -21.53 6.30 9.91
CA SER A 92 -21.95 6.87 8.64
C SER A 92 -21.12 6.33 7.49
N ILE A 93 -21.74 6.05 6.34
CA ILE A 93 -21.07 5.54 5.14
C ILE A 93 -21.42 6.48 3.98
N ASP A 94 -20.41 7.12 3.40
CA ASP A 94 -20.56 8.00 2.25
C ASP A 94 -20.19 7.27 0.96
N VAL A 95 -21.20 7.07 0.11
CA VAL A 95 -21.07 6.46 -1.22
C VAL A 95 -21.26 7.48 -2.36
N SER A 96 -21.39 8.77 -2.03
CA SER A 96 -21.73 9.82 -3.00
C SER A 96 -20.65 10.06 -4.06
N SER A 97 -19.43 9.61 -3.81
CA SER A 97 -18.30 9.70 -4.72
C SER A 97 -17.86 8.33 -5.29
N ALA A 98 -18.75 7.33 -5.29
CA ALA A 98 -18.38 6.00 -5.73
C ALA A 98 -17.95 5.94 -7.22
N SER A 99 -18.54 6.75 -8.10
CA SER A 99 -18.11 6.84 -9.51
C SER A 99 -16.70 7.42 -9.66
N LYS A 100 -16.24 8.22 -8.68
CA LYS A 100 -14.90 8.77 -8.61
C LYS A 100 -13.87 7.81 -8.00
N GLY A 101 -14.28 6.57 -7.74
CA GLY A 101 -13.39 5.49 -7.30
C GLY A 101 -13.15 5.40 -5.81
N TYR A 102 -13.95 6.06 -4.96
CA TYR A 102 -13.79 5.97 -3.51
C TYR A 102 -15.09 6.08 -2.73
N VAL A 103 -15.04 5.60 -1.51
CA VAL A 103 -16.10 5.70 -0.50
C VAL A 103 -15.51 6.11 0.83
N GLY A 104 -16.33 6.66 1.72
CA GLY A 104 -15.92 7.05 3.05
C GLY A 104 -16.71 6.35 4.15
N ALA A 105 -16.10 6.19 5.32
CA ALA A 105 -16.78 5.72 6.53
C ALA A 105 -16.27 6.48 7.75
N SER A 106 -17.18 6.76 8.69
CA SER A 106 -16.89 7.40 9.97
C SER A 106 -17.75 6.76 11.06
N ALA A 107 -17.19 6.56 12.25
CA ALA A 107 -17.94 6.03 13.39
C ALA A 107 -17.33 6.48 14.72
N VAL A 108 -18.15 6.46 15.78
CA VAL A 108 -17.71 6.69 17.15
C VAL A 108 -17.99 5.44 17.99
N SER A 109 -16.95 4.84 18.54
CA SER A 109 -17.05 3.64 19.38
C SER A 109 -15.80 3.43 20.20
N SER A 110 -15.95 2.94 21.42
CA SER A 110 -14.82 2.47 22.25
C SER A 110 -14.36 1.06 21.88
N SER A 111 -15.16 0.32 21.10
CA SER A 111 -14.78 -0.99 20.56
C SER A 111 -14.05 -0.83 19.25
N ARG A 112 -13.17 -1.79 18.93
CA ARG A 112 -12.49 -1.85 17.64
C ARG A 112 -13.51 -1.94 16.51
N LEU A 113 -13.30 -1.14 15.46
CA LEU A 113 -14.16 -1.08 14.30
C LEU A 113 -13.41 -1.52 13.04
N LYS A 114 -14.15 -2.11 12.11
CA LYS A 114 -13.71 -2.36 10.73
C LYS A 114 -14.72 -1.75 9.76
N PHE A 115 -14.21 -1.16 8.69
CA PHE A 115 -15.00 -0.85 7.51
C PHE A 115 -14.75 -1.92 6.46
N GLN A 116 -15.79 -2.62 6.05
CA GLN A 116 -15.73 -3.70 5.07
C GLN A 116 -16.33 -3.23 3.75
N VAL A 117 -15.59 -3.41 2.66
CA VAL A 117 -15.99 -3.14 1.28
C VAL A 117 -16.04 -4.47 0.54
N VAL A 118 -17.20 -4.84 0.03
CA VAL A 118 -17.46 -6.14 -0.62
C VAL A 118 -17.96 -5.93 -2.04
N CYS A 119 -17.40 -6.65 -3.00
CA CYS A 119 -17.90 -6.72 -4.37
C CYS A 119 -17.77 -8.16 -4.89
N GLY A 120 -18.90 -8.81 -5.15
CA GLY A 120 -18.93 -10.22 -5.46
C GLY A 120 -18.34 -11.06 -4.32
N GLU A 121 -17.36 -11.91 -4.66
CA GLU A 121 -16.65 -12.77 -3.68
C GLU A 121 -15.45 -12.07 -3.03
N ARG A 122 -15.07 -10.88 -3.47
CA ARG A 122 -13.92 -10.14 -2.96
C ARG A 122 -14.33 -9.19 -1.83
N SER A 123 -13.47 -9.06 -0.83
CA SER A 123 -13.69 -8.12 0.26
C SER A 123 -12.39 -7.50 0.76
N TYR A 124 -12.48 -6.23 1.15
CA TYR A 124 -11.42 -5.49 1.80
C TYR A 124 -11.91 -5.03 3.18
N ASN A 125 -11.05 -5.17 4.18
CA ASN A 125 -11.35 -4.77 5.55
C ASN A 125 -10.33 -3.71 6.00
N TYR A 126 -10.82 -2.54 6.32
CA TYR A 126 -10.02 -1.42 6.79
C TYR A 126 -10.25 -1.21 8.29
N ASP A 127 -9.22 -0.88 9.06
CA ASP A 127 -9.39 -0.41 10.42
C ASP A 127 -10.06 0.96 10.37
N LEU A 128 -11.17 1.12 11.10
CA LEU A 128 -11.91 2.36 11.19
C LEU A 128 -11.66 2.98 12.56
N PRO A 129 -11.17 4.23 12.64
CA PRO A 129 -11.04 4.94 13.91
C PRO A 129 -12.38 5.05 14.63
N GLY A 130 -12.34 4.89 15.96
CA GLY A 130 -13.54 5.00 16.80
C GLY A 130 -13.78 6.40 17.35
N ASP A 131 -13.05 7.40 16.88
CA ASP A 131 -13.11 8.79 17.36
C ASP A 131 -13.95 9.73 16.47
N GLY A 132 -14.58 9.17 15.43
CA GLY A 132 -15.35 9.93 14.45
C GLY A 132 -14.52 10.44 13.26
N THR A 133 -13.20 10.26 13.27
CA THR A 133 -12.36 10.60 12.11
C THR A 133 -12.73 9.71 10.91
N PRO A 134 -13.13 10.28 9.76
CA PRO A 134 -13.48 9.49 8.60
C PRO A 134 -12.23 8.88 7.93
N ILE A 135 -12.41 7.70 7.34
CA ILE A 135 -11.45 7.13 6.39
C ILE A 135 -12.02 7.13 4.99
N ILE A 136 -11.14 7.24 4.01
CA ILE A 136 -11.47 7.10 2.59
C ILE A 136 -10.86 5.81 2.08
N CYS A 137 -11.68 4.96 1.43
CA CYS A 137 -11.25 3.67 0.91
C CYS A 137 -11.46 3.61 -0.60
N PRO A 138 -10.49 3.07 -1.37
CA PRO A 138 -10.60 2.96 -2.81
C PRO A 138 -11.58 1.86 -3.22
N LEU A 139 -12.26 2.06 -4.36
CA LEU A 139 -13.09 1.06 -5.04
C LEU A 139 -12.27 0.30 -6.08
N ASN A 140 -11.31 -0.47 -5.61
CA ASN A 140 -10.28 -1.16 -6.38
C ASN A 140 -10.72 -2.51 -6.98
N MET A 141 -12.00 -2.86 -6.87
CA MET A 141 -12.56 -4.10 -7.43
C MET A 141 -13.30 -3.88 -8.75
N GLY A 142 -13.25 -2.65 -9.29
CA GLY A 142 -13.85 -2.27 -10.56
C GLY A 142 -15.36 -2.00 -10.48
N ASN A 143 -16.04 -2.03 -11.62
CA ASN A 143 -17.47 -1.84 -11.70
C ASN A 143 -18.23 -3.04 -11.10
N GLY A 144 -19.36 -2.79 -10.45
CA GLY A 144 -20.20 -3.85 -9.88
C GLY A 144 -21.09 -3.39 -8.76
N SER A 145 -21.84 -4.34 -8.19
CA SER A 145 -22.66 -4.11 -7.01
C SER A 145 -21.84 -4.31 -5.75
N TYR A 146 -21.75 -3.26 -4.97
CA TYR A 146 -20.96 -3.21 -3.73
C TYR A 146 -21.87 -3.24 -2.50
N THR A 147 -21.37 -3.88 -1.45
CA THR A 147 -21.91 -3.79 -0.09
C THR A 147 -20.83 -3.19 0.82
N PHE A 148 -21.21 -2.19 1.59
CA PHE A 148 -20.36 -1.48 2.55
C PHE A 148 -20.90 -1.71 3.95
N ARG A 149 -20.03 -2.06 4.91
CA ARG A 149 -20.44 -2.39 6.28
C ARG A 149 -19.47 -1.78 7.29
N ILE A 150 -20.01 -1.21 8.37
CA ILE A 150 -19.23 -0.92 9.57
C ILE A 150 -19.46 -2.09 10.53
N MET A 151 -18.36 -2.73 10.91
CA MET A 151 -18.34 -3.93 11.75
C MET A 151 -17.72 -3.58 13.09
N GLN A 152 -18.44 -3.80 14.19
CA GLN A 152 -17.95 -3.56 15.54
C GLN A 152 -17.51 -4.85 16.21
N ASN A 153 -16.32 -4.84 16.79
CA ASN A 153 -15.80 -5.99 17.53
C ASN A 153 -16.62 -6.24 18.82
N THR A 154 -16.97 -7.48 19.05
CA THR A 154 -17.67 -7.94 20.25
C THR A 154 -16.77 -8.70 21.20
N SER A 155 -15.92 -9.60 20.68
CA SER A 155 -14.91 -10.33 21.44
C SER A 155 -13.92 -11.02 20.51
N GLY A 156 -12.64 -11.00 20.83
CA GLY A 156 -11.59 -11.65 20.02
C GLY A 156 -11.65 -11.22 18.55
N SER A 157 -11.93 -12.15 17.65
CA SER A 157 -12.11 -11.91 16.21
C SER A 157 -13.58 -11.82 15.75
N SER A 158 -14.54 -11.81 16.68
CA SER A 158 -15.97 -11.74 16.38
C SER A 158 -16.42 -10.29 16.21
N TYR A 159 -17.21 -10.04 15.16
CA TYR A 159 -17.73 -8.72 14.81
C TYR A 159 -19.23 -8.81 14.54
N VAL A 160 -19.95 -7.72 14.82
CA VAL A 160 -21.36 -7.52 14.42
C VAL A 160 -21.45 -6.31 13.50
N GLU A 161 -22.37 -6.36 12.55
CA GLU A 161 -22.69 -5.22 11.69
C GLU A 161 -23.46 -4.17 12.49
N VAL A 162 -23.02 -2.91 12.42
CA VAL A 162 -23.66 -1.77 13.09
C VAL A 162 -24.15 -0.70 12.13
N ALA A 163 -23.66 -0.70 10.89
CA ALA A 163 -24.18 0.10 9.79
C ALA A 163 -23.86 -0.58 8.47
N SER A 164 -24.76 -0.47 7.49
CA SER A 164 -24.49 -0.95 6.12
C SER A 164 -25.26 -0.16 5.08
N THR A 165 -24.72 -0.19 3.85
CA THR A 165 -25.40 0.29 2.65
C THR A 165 -24.88 -0.45 1.42
N THR A 166 -25.56 -0.29 0.29
CA THR A 166 -25.17 -0.86 -1.00
C THR A 166 -25.14 0.22 -2.08
N ALA A 167 -24.33 0.02 -3.11
CA ALA A 167 -24.36 0.84 -4.31
C ALA A 167 -23.94 0.02 -5.53
N ASP A 168 -24.59 0.29 -6.66
CA ASP A 168 -24.10 -0.14 -7.97
C ASP A 168 -23.10 0.89 -8.46
N VAL A 169 -21.85 0.46 -8.65
CA VAL A 169 -20.73 1.34 -8.99
C VAL A 169 -20.39 1.20 -10.46
N THR A 170 -20.34 2.34 -11.14
CA THR A 170 -19.73 2.50 -12.46
C THR A 170 -18.69 3.60 -12.32
N LEU A 171 -17.42 3.22 -12.41
CA LEU A 171 -16.31 4.15 -12.30
C LEU A 171 -16.25 5.08 -13.52
N GLU A 172 -15.96 6.36 -13.31
CA GLU A 172 -15.68 7.33 -14.37
C GLU A 172 -14.46 6.92 -15.22
N SER A 173 -13.50 6.25 -14.59
CA SER A 173 -12.32 5.65 -15.20
C SER A 173 -11.81 4.50 -14.34
N GLU A 174 -11.21 3.49 -14.93
CA GLU A 174 -10.51 2.43 -14.21
C GLU A 174 -9.35 2.95 -13.35
N PHE A 175 -8.83 4.13 -13.68
CA PHE A 175 -7.77 4.79 -12.94
C PHE A 175 -8.28 5.62 -11.75
N ALA A 176 -9.57 5.94 -11.70
CA ALA A 176 -10.14 6.83 -10.69
C ALA A 176 -9.76 6.48 -9.23
N PRO A 177 -9.76 5.22 -8.79
CA PRO A 177 -9.35 4.85 -7.43
C PRO A 177 -7.87 5.12 -7.12
N TYR A 178 -7.04 5.25 -8.16
CA TYR A 178 -5.58 5.32 -8.09
C TYR A 178 -5.02 6.71 -8.38
N LEU A 179 -5.90 7.72 -8.45
CA LEU A 179 -5.55 9.12 -8.69
C LEU A 179 -5.88 10.03 -7.51
N VAL A 180 -6.52 9.50 -6.47
CA VAL A 180 -6.97 10.28 -5.30
C VAL A 180 -6.33 9.77 -4.01
N PRO A 181 -6.24 10.61 -2.96
CA PRO A 181 -5.81 10.15 -1.65
C PRO A 181 -6.78 9.11 -1.06
N ASN A 182 -6.24 8.20 -0.26
CA ASN A 182 -7.02 7.23 0.50
C ASN A 182 -6.34 6.95 1.86
N VAL A 183 -6.92 6.06 2.66
CA VAL A 183 -6.42 5.73 4.00
C VAL A 183 -4.94 5.35 4.06
N PHE A 184 -4.39 4.75 3.01
CA PHE A 184 -2.98 4.32 2.95
C PHE A 184 -2.08 5.28 2.18
N CYS A 185 -2.65 6.31 1.58
CA CYS A 185 -1.96 7.33 0.80
C CYS A 185 -2.68 8.66 1.03
N ASN A 186 -2.61 9.16 2.27
CA ASN A 186 -3.33 10.38 2.65
C ASN A 186 -2.45 11.61 2.41
N TYR A 187 -2.96 12.54 1.60
CA TYR A 187 -2.33 13.84 1.32
C TYR A 187 -3.39 14.90 1.03
N THR A 188 -2.97 16.15 1.11
CA THR A 188 -3.74 17.34 0.71
C THR A 188 -2.92 18.17 -0.28
N PRO A 189 -3.50 19.16 -0.96
CA PRO A 189 -2.73 20.06 -1.83
C PRO A 189 -1.57 20.79 -1.14
N SER A 190 -1.64 20.93 0.20
CA SER A 190 -0.61 21.58 1.03
C SER A 190 0.37 20.58 1.68
N SER A 191 0.25 19.29 1.44
CA SER A 191 1.17 18.30 1.97
C SER A 191 2.59 18.50 1.45
N THR A 192 3.56 18.23 2.32
CA THR A 192 4.98 18.35 1.95
C THR A 192 5.37 17.34 0.87
N ALA A 193 4.77 16.16 0.86
CA ALA A 193 4.94 15.17 -0.20
C ALA A 193 4.50 15.70 -1.56
N VAL A 194 3.38 16.43 -1.63
CA VAL A 194 2.90 17.07 -2.87
C VAL A 194 3.85 18.19 -3.31
N THR A 195 4.29 19.03 -2.38
CA THR A 195 5.27 20.09 -2.69
C THR A 195 6.57 19.51 -3.24
N GLN A 196 7.07 18.45 -2.63
CA GLN A 196 8.29 17.75 -3.10
C GLN A 196 8.08 17.12 -4.47
N ALA A 197 6.93 16.48 -4.71
CA ALA A 197 6.57 15.88 -6.00
C ALA A 197 6.58 16.92 -7.12
N ARG A 198 5.91 18.06 -6.91
CA ARG A 198 5.90 19.18 -7.87
C ARG A 198 7.29 19.73 -8.16
N ALA A 199 8.12 19.86 -7.12
CA ALA A 199 9.50 20.30 -7.30
C ALA A 199 10.33 19.33 -8.15
N LEU A 200 10.09 18.01 -8.00
CA LEU A 200 10.77 16.98 -8.80
C LEU A 200 10.29 16.96 -10.27
N ALA A 201 9.03 17.28 -10.51
CA ALA A 201 8.43 17.29 -11.84
C ALA A 201 8.55 18.63 -12.59
N ALA A 202 9.15 19.66 -11.98
CA ALA A 202 9.13 21.04 -12.51
C ALA A 202 9.71 21.18 -13.93
N ASP A 203 10.71 20.34 -14.27
CA ASP A 203 11.36 20.35 -15.58
C ASP A 203 10.95 19.18 -16.48
N ALA A 204 9.95 18.37 -16.03
CA ALA A 204 9.51 17.20 -16.77
C ALA A 204 8.87 17.58 -18.10
N GLN A 205 9.28 16.92 -19.18
CA GLN A 205 8.73 17.12 -20.52
C GLN A 205 7.65 16.09 -20.85
N ASN A 206 7.69 14.91 -20.21
CA ASN A 206 6.78 13.80 -20.39
C ASN A 206 6.61 13.03 -19.07
N GLU A 207 5.65 12.11 -18.98
CA GLU A 207 5.42 11.33 -17.75
C GLU A 207 6.59 10.41 -17.39
N GLY A 208 7.38 9.96 -18.39
CA GLY A 208 8.61 9.20 -18.13
C GLY A 208 9.64 10.01 -17.32
N ASP A 209 9.76 11.34 -17.59
CA ASP A 209 10.61 12.23 -16.80
C ASP A 209 10.11 12.34 -15.36
N VAL A 210 8.79 12.45 -15.17
CA VAL A 210 8.18 12.50 -13.83
C VAL A 210 8.51 11.23 -13.05
N VAL A 211 8.29 10.06 -13.66
CA VAL A 211 8.55 8.77 -13.02
C VAL A 211 10.04 8.65 -12.65
N LYS A 212 10.92 9.01 -13.58
CA LYS A 212 12.37 8.99 -13.35
C LYS A 212 12.76 9.90 -12.19
N ALA A 213 12.27 11.13 -12.14
CA ALA A 213 12.62 12.08 -11.11
C ALA A 213 12.19 11.62 -9.71
N VAL A 214 10.97 11.10 -9.57
CA VAL A 214 10.46 10.55 -8.31
C VAL A 214 11.26 9.31 -7.90
N TYR A 215 11.51 8.39 -8.84
CA TYR A 215 12.27 7.16 -8.58
C TYR A 215 13.69 7.46 -8.10
N ASP A 216 14.44 8.28 -8.84
CA ASP A 216 15.83 8.62 -8.52
C ASP A 216 15.92 9.33 -7.16
N TRP A 217 14.98 10.24 -6.88
CA TRP A 217 14.94 10.92 -5.60
C TRP A 217 14.63 9.96 -4.45
N MET A 218 13.60 9.13 -4.58
CA MET A 218 13.19 8.17 -3.55
C MET A 218 14.32 7.19 -3.21
N THR A 219 14.94 6.61 -4.24
CA THR A 219 15.99 5.59 -4.07
C THR A 219 17.29 6.14 -3.51
N SER A 220 17.59 7.42 -3.76
CA SER A 220 18.79 8.09 -3.23
C SER A 220 18.59 8.74 -1.86
N THR A 221 17.35 9.06 -1.48
CA THR A 221 17.07 9.89 -0.30
C THR A 221 16.45 9.12 0.85
N VAL A 222 15.57 8.15 0.55
CA VAL A 222 14.87 7.39 1.58
C VAL A 222 15.64 6.11 1.89
N THR A 223 15.83 5.81 3.18
CA THR A 223 16.54 4.62 3.65
C THR A 223 15.59 3.65 4.35
N TYR A 224 15.87 2.34 4.27
CA TYR A 224 15.03 1.34 4.89
C TYR A 224 15.20 1.28 6.42
N ASP A 225 14.09 1.40 7.15
CA ASP A 225 14.06 1.36 8.62
C ASP A 225 13.87 -0.07 9.14
N LYS A 226 15.01 -0.75 9.39
CA LYS A 226 15.01 -2.11 9.96
C LYS A 226 14.46 -2.14 11.39
N GLY A 227 14.63 -1.06 12.16
CA GLY A 227 14.12 -0.94 13.53
C GLY A 227 12.60 -0.90 13.53
N LYS A 228 12.01 -0.03 12.71
CA LYS A 228 10.56 0.06 12.51
C LYS A 228 9.98 -1.25 11.96
N ALA A 229 10.66 -1.89 11.00
CA ALA A 229 10.24 -3.17 10.46
C ALA A 229 10.15 -4.25 11.56
N ALA A 230 11.13 -4.34 12.43
CA ALA A 230 11.12 -5.27 13.54
C ALA A 230 10.01 -4.96 14.57
N GLN A 231 9.75 -3.68 14.86
CA GLN A 231 8.67 -3.26 15.77
C GLN A 231 7.28 -3.59 15.22
N LEU A 232 7.11 -3.53 13.90
CA LEU A 232 5.84 -3.76 13.22
C LEU A 232 5.65 -5.18 12.71
N ALA A 233 6.60 -6.09 12.95
CA ALA A 233 6.56 -7.46 12.43
C ALA A 233 5.26 -8.20 12.77
N ASP A 234 4.74 -8.02 14.00
CA ASP A 234 3.50 -8.61 14.48
C ASP A 234 2.36 -7.59 14.65
N ALA A 235 2.59 -6.34 14.23
CA ALA A 235 1.59 -5.29 14.40
C ALA A 235 0.50 -5.39 13.33
N THR A 236 -0.73 -5.07 13.73
CA THR A 236 -1.87 -4.93 12.81
C THR A 236 -2.36 -3.50 12.79
N GLY A 237 -2.93 -3.06 11.66
CA GLY A 237 -3.55 -1.73 11.57
C GLY A 237 -2.55 -0.59 11.41
N TYR A 238 -1.30 -0.87 11.03
CA TYR A 238 -0.36 0.18 10.69
C TYR A 238 -0.84 0.94 9.44
N VAL A 239 -0.90 2.26 9.55
CA VAL A 239 -1.25 3.17 8.45
C VAL A 239 -0.04 4.09 8.20
N PRO A 240 0.55 4.07 7.00
CA PRO A 240 1.67 4.93 6.65
C PRO A 240 1.25 6.38 6.50
N SER A 241 2.19 7.30 6.68
CA SER A 241 2.01 8.75 6.43
C SER A 241 3.06 9.24 5.45
N PRO A 242 2.67 9.67 4.23
CA PRO A 242 3.60 10.20 3.25
C PRO A 242 4.47 11.34 3.78
N ASP A 243 3.86 12.34 4.42
CA ASP A 243 4.59 13.50 4.96
C ASP A 243 5.56 13.12 6.09
N ALA A 244 5.18 12.17 6.97
CA ALA A 244 6.07 11.70 8.01
C ALA A 244 7.26 10.92 7.44
N THR A 245 7.03 10.10 6.42
CA THR A 245 8.09 9.36 5.71
C THR A 245 9.05 10.32 5.00
N LEU A 246 8.51 11.34 4.32
CA LEU A 246 9.30 12.39 3.68
C LEU A 246 10.18 13.13 4.71
N ALA A 247 9.61 13.54 5.84
CA ALA A 247 10.33 14.27 6.88
C ALA A 247 11.44 13.43 7.53
N ALA A 248 11.14 12.15 7.80
CA ALA A 248 12.11 11.22 8.39
C ALA A 248 13.17 10.73 7.40
N LYS A 249 12.88 10.72 6.10
CA LYS A 249 13.69 10.11 5.04
C LYS A 249 14.06 8.66 5.33
N THR A 250 13.18 7.97 6.05
CA THR A 250 13.35 6.55 6.40
C THR A 250 11.97 5.92 6.58
N GLY A 251 11.84 4.63 6.25
CA GLY A 251 10.59 3.91 6.38
C GLY A 251 10.71 2.44 6.01
N ILE A 252 9.63 1.70 6.19
CA ILE A 252 9.46 0.32 5.71
C ILE A 252 8.88 0.31 4.29
N CYS A 253 8.78 -0.84 3.66
CA CYS A 253 8.23 -0.98 2.30
C CYS A 253 6.87 -0.30 2.11
N PHE A 254 6.00 -0.36 3.11
CA PHE A 254 4.68 0.28 3.04
C PHE A 254 4.77 1.81 3.11
N ASP A 255 5.73 2.37 3.85
CA ASP A 255 6.00 3.81 3.87
C ASP A 255 6.52 4.30 2.51
N TYR A 256 7.44 3.56 1.90
CA TYR A 256 7.93 3.84 0.54
C TYR A 256 6.78 3.85 -0.46
N ALA A 257 5.98 2.78 -0.47
CA ALA A 257 4.86 2.67 -1.40
C ALA A 257 3.82 3.77 -1.21
N SER A 258 3.55 4.16 0.04
CA SER A 258 2.63 5.24 0.38
C SER A 258 3.14 6.62 -0.06
N LEU A 259 4.42 6.93 0.21
CA LEU A 259 5.03 8.19 -0.21
C LEU A 259 5.08 8.31 -1.74
N ALA A 260 5.50 7.24 -2.43
CA ALA A 260 5.50 7.19 -3.89
C ALA A 260 4.11 7.39 -4.48
N ALA A 261 3.09 6.72 -3.92
CA ALA A 261 1.72 6.88 -4.37
C ALA A 261 1.20 8.31 -4.17
N ALA A 262 1.53 8.97 -3.04
CA ALA A 262 1.18 10.37 -2.82
C ALA A 262 1.82 11.29 -3.85
N MET A 263 3.10 11.07 -4.17
CA MET A 263 3.81 11.84 -5.19
C MET A 263 3.21 11.62 -6.57
N PHE A 264 3.07 10.36 -7.02
CA PHE A 264 2.56 10.06 -8.36
C PHE A 264 1.10 10.51 -8.55
N ARG A 265 0.20 10.21 -7.61
CA ARG A 265 -1.21 10.60 -7.71
C ARG A 265 -1.38 12.11 -7.74
N SER A 266 -0.62 12.85 -6.92
CA SER A 266 -0.66 14.31 -6.94
C SER A 266 -0.13 14.93 -8.24
N LEU A 267 0.68 14.19 -8.98
CA LEU A 267 1.18 14.55 -10.32
C LEU A 267 0.31 13.99 -11.47
N GLY A 268 -0.86 13.42 -11.16
CA GLY A 268 -1.79 12.89 -12.16
C GLY A 268 -1.44 11.51 -12.69
N ILE A 269 -0.42 10.85 -12.16
CA ILE A 269 -0.02 9.50 -12.57
C ILE A 269 -0.78 8.46 -11.74
N PRO A 270 -1.61 7.59 -12.37
CA PRO A 270 -2.27 6.50 -11.69
C PRO A 270 -1.26 5.61 -10.98
N CYS A 271 -1.42 5.44 -9.66
CA CYS A 271 -0.51 4.66 -8.85
C CYS A 271 -1.25 3.77 -7.85
N GLN A 272 -1.06 2.47 -7.99
CA GLN A 272 -1.53 1.48 -7.02
C GLN A 272 -0.49 1.28 -5.93
N ILE A 273 -0.94 1.05 -4.70
CA ILE A 273 -0.14 0.44 -3.64
C ILE A 273 -0.52 -1.03 -3.62
N VAL A 274 0.42 -1.91 -3.88
CA VAL A 274 0.19 -3.35 -3.86
C VAL A 274 0.89 -3.96 -2.66
N THR A 275 0.21 -4.85 -1.96
CA THR A 275 0.82 -5.66 -0.92
C THR A 275 0.66 -7.14 -1.24
N GLY A 276 1.66 -7.93 -0.92
CA GLY A 276 1.67 -9.34 -1.25
C GLY A 276 2.93 -10.04 -0.76
N TYR A 277 3.30 -11.10 -1.45
CA TYR A 277 4.45 -11.91 -1.08
C TYR A 277 5.52 -11.92 -2.16
N VAL A 278 6.78 -11.91 -1.75
CA VAL A 278 7.94 -11.95 -2.65
C VAL A 278 8.78 -13.20 -2.35
N SER A 279 9.04 -13.99 -3.39
CA SER A 279 9.92 -15.19 -3.32
C SER A 279 11.42 -14.78 -3.31
N PRO A 280 12.34 -15.68 -2.81
CA PRO A 280 12.08 -17.06 -2.39
C PRO A 280 11.52 -17.21 -0.97
N ASP A 281 11.68 -16.23 -0.10
CA ASP A 281 11.41 -16.35 1.33
C ASP A 281 9.94 -16.10 1.71
N ASN A 282 9.07 -15.88 0.70
CA ASN A 282 7.66 -15.54 0.90
C ASN A 282 7.45 -14.36 1.85
N ILE A 283 8.29 -13.34 1.69
CA ILE A 283 8.28 -12.13 2.52
C ILE A 283 7.05 -11.29 2.17
N TYR A 284 6.27 -10.90 3.18
CA TYR A 284 5.18 -9.95 2.97
C TYR A 284 5.76 -8.56 2.71
N HIS A 285 5.38 -7.96 1.59
CA HIS A 285 6.02 -6.77 1.05
C HIS A 285 4.99 -5.80 0.46
N ALA A 286 5.40 -4.56 0.23
CA ALA A 286 4.61 -3.54 -0.44
C ALA A 286 5.43 -2.88 -1.56
N TRP A 287 4.77 -2.63 -2.70
CA TRP A 287 5.33 -1.96 -3.89
C TRP A 287 4.27 -1.14 -4.61
N ASN A 288 4.66 -0.45 -5.66
CA ASN A 288 3.73 0.29 -6.51
C ASN A 288 3.58 -0.35 -7.90
N MET A 289 2.40 -0.14 -8.48
CA MET A 289 2.16 -0.27 -9.92
C MET A 289 1.78 1.10 -10.43
N ILE A 290 2.43 1.56 -11.50
CA ILE A 290 2.16 2.85 -12.14
C ILE A 290 1.72 2.65 -13.59
N TYR A 291 0.94 3.62 -14.10
CA TYR A 291 0.46 3.63 -15.48
C TYR A 291 0.74 5.00 -16.08
N ILE A 292 1.44 5.03 -17.22
CA ILE A 292 1.77 6.26 -17.95
C ILE A 292 1.58 6.07 -19.44
N ASP A 293 1.38 7.16 -20.16
CA ASP A 293 1.37 7.19 -21.62
C ASP A 293 2.76 7.43 -22.24
N GLY A 294 3.76 7.67 -21.38
CA GLY A 294 5.16 7.82 -21.73
C GLY A 294 6.00 6.56 -21.50
N LYS A 295 7.29 6.69 -21.73
CA LYS A 295 8.26 5.62 -21.54
C LYS A 295 9.46 6.10 -20.73
N TRP A 296 9.94 5.25 -19.85
CA TRP A 296 11.23 5.40 -19.19
C TRP A 296 11.96 4.06 -19.12
N VAL A 297 13.23 4.06 -19.52
CA VAL A 297 14.10 2.88 -19.47
C VAL A 297 15.33 3.19 -18.63
N SER A 298 15.59 2.38 -17.64
CA SER A 298 16.82 2.39 -16.85
C SER A 298 17.52 1.03 -16.93
N ALA A 299 18.72 0.92 -16.33
CA ALA A 299 19.43 -0.35 -16.26
C ALA A 299 18.66 -1.47 -15.54
N HIS A 300 17.70 -1.09 -14.68
CA HIS A 300 17.01 -2.01 -13.76
C HIS A 300 15.49 -2.02 -13.92
N LEU A 301 14.92 -1.05 -14.63
CA LEU A 301 13.48 -0.90 -14.77
C LEU A 301 13.14 -0.35 -16.16
N THR A 302 12.15 -0.92 -16.80
CA THR A 302 11.54 -0.39 -18.01
C THR A 302 10.07 -0.10 -17.72
N VAL A 303 9.69 1.16 -17.87
CA VAL A 303 8.28 1.60 -17.85
C VAL A 303 7.85 1.79 -19.28
N ASN A 304 6.86 1.02 -19.70
CA ASN A 304 6.30 1.07 -21.06
C ASN A 304 5.00 1.88 -21.06
N PRO A 305 4.66 2.57 -22.17
CA PRO A 305 3.39 3.27 -22.30
C PRO A 305 2.21 2.29 -22.26
N ASP A 306 1.07 2.80 -21.80
CA ASP A 306 -0.22 2.10 -21.77
C ASP A 306 -0.20 0.73 -21.06
N THR A 307 0.66 0.58 -20.05
CA THR A 307 0.83 -0.68 -19.32
C THR A 307 1.11 -0.41 -17.84
N TRP A 308 0.41 -1.12 -16.95
CA TRP A 308 0.74 -1.11 -15.53
C TRP A 308 2.14 -1.68 -15.30
N THR A 309 3.03 -0.86 -14.77
CA THR A 309 4.43 -1.23 -14.49
C THR A 309 4.69 -1.27 -13.00
N ARG A 310 5.33 -2.37 -12.54
CA ARG A 310 5.77 -2.51 -11.15
C ARG A 310 6.98 -1.62 -10.87
N VAL A 311 6.91 -0.88 -9.76
CA VAL A 311 7.99 -0.07 -9.23
C VAL A 311 8.20 -0.42 -7.76
N ASP A 312 9.28 -1.14 -7.46
CA ASP A 312 9.67 -1.47 -6.10
C ASP A 312 10.84 -0.60 -5.64
N LEU A 313 10.49 0.51 -5.04
CA LEU A 313 11.46 1.50 -4.58
C LEU A 313 12.28 1.02 -3.38
N THR A 314 11.75 0.09 -2.60
CA THR A 314 12.44 -0.48 -1.44
C THR A 314 13.62 -1.33 -1.87
N PHE A 315 13.41 -2.25 -2.79
CA PHE A 315 14.48 -3.08 -3.33
C PHE A 315 15.44 -2.28 -4.19
N ALA A 316 14.95 -1.30 -4.94
CA ALA A 316 15.80 -0.39 -5.70
C ALA A 316 16.77 0.38 -4.81
N ALA A 317 16.29 0.97 -3.71
CA ALA A 317 17.12 1.69 -2.73
C ALA A 317 18.14 0.77 -2.02
N ALA A 318 17.82 -0.53 -1.89
CA ALA A 318 18.75 -1.53 -1.33
C ALA A 318 19.80 -2.04 -2.33
N GLY A 319 19.79 -1.56 -3.57
CA GLY A 319 20.70 -2.02 -4.63
C GLY A 319 20.33 -3.39 -5.25
N ALA A 320 19.14 -3.89 -4.94
CA ALA A 320 18.63 -5.18 -5.44
C ALA A 320 17.89 -5.05 -6.78
N GLY A 321 18.25 -4.05 -7.59
CA GLY A 321 17.54 -3.71 -8.83
C GLY A 321 17.37 -4.83 -9.85
N SER A 322 18.24 -5.85 -9.84
CA SER A 322 18.12 -7.02 -10.72
C SER A 322 16.94 -7.94 -10.38
N THR A 323 16.34 -7.80 -9.18
CA THR A 323 15.23 -8.64 -8.71
C THR A 323 13.87 -8.03 -9.04
N ILE A 324 13.81 -6.75 -9.43
CA ILE A 324 12.58 -5.97 -9.57
C ILE A 324 11.80 -6.32 -10.86
N GLY A 325 12.45 -6.86 -11.89
CA GLY A 325 11.93 -6.79 -13.25
C GLY A 325 11.16 -8.00 -13.79
N ASP A 326 11.35 -9.20 -13.25
CA ASP A 326 10.84 -10.40 -13.94
C ASP A 326 9.40 -10.81 -13.57
N GLY A 327 8.83 -10.19 -12.54
CA GLY A 327 7.43 -10.44 -12.11
C GLY A 327 7.15 -11.84 -11.57
N THR A 328 8.07 -12.81 -11.71
CA THR A 328 7.85 -14.21 -11.34
C THR A 328 7.94 -14.45 -9.84
N THR A 329 8.53 -13.50 -9.10
CA THR A 329 8.80 -13.59 -7.68
C THR A 329 7.76 -12.89 -6.81
N TYR A 330 6.77 -12.19 -7.40
CA TYR A 330 5.75 -11.43 -6.70
C TYR A 330 4.38 -12.10 -6.80
N THR A 331 3.67 -12.15 -5.67
CA THR A 331 2.29 -12.62 -5.59
C THR A 331 1.44 -11.55 -4.92
N ASP A 332 0.59 -10.88 -5.68
CA ASP A 332 -0.30 -9.82 -5.21
C ASP A 332 -1.34 -10.39 -4.24
N ARG A 333 -1.62 -9.65 -3.17
CA ARG A 333 -2.67 -9.99 -2.21
C ARG A 333 -3.74 -8.90 -2.15
N TYR A 334 -3.32 -7.66 -1.98
CA TYR A 334 -4.21 -6.51 -1.92
C TYR A 334 -3.68 -5.38 -2.80
N VAL A 335 -4.60 -4.64 -3.41
CA VAL A 335 -4.33 -3.45 -4.23
C VAL A 335 -5.11 -2.28 -3.64
N TYR A 336 -4.45 -1.11 -3.46
CA TYR A 336 -5.04 0.09 -2.86
C TYR A 336 -4.79 1.34 -3.69
#